data_1d7ce17a363aac4ac9538bc4f730c356
#
_entry.id   1d7ce17a363aac4ac9538bc4f730c356
#
_cell.length_a   1.000
_cell.length_b   1.000
_cell.length_c   1.000
_cell.angle_alpha   90.00
_cell.angle_beta   90.00
_cell.angle_gamma   90.00
#
_symmetry.space_group_name_H-M   'P 1'
#
loop_
_entity.id
_entity.type
_entity.pdbx_description
1 polymer ?
#
loop_
_entity_poly.entity_id
_entity_poly.type
_entity_poly.pdbx_seq_one_letter_code
_entity_poly.pdbx_strand_id
1 'polypeptide(L)'
;MKGLCVGIITTAVLFAAICKASEPPTQVVYRFDDHRYLELKGWDCEGELWFTDTQRGIHSEPVSQFYRIYTKKFIHPSERYIAIPTWDSPGAMVSKDYGQTWYPSAFAPRENEPNGDSSPPYDHIISFIVVNDQGFLQTKHRLYMSSKPFDDPRLAAGGPGIEYTVDGGMGGKVNGKLESSNAGPSWGLDYITKQGLKEDTIQFKTNYQGLPDKIPEVKGYTGWDHMRCGMDVGK
;
A
#
# COMPACT_ATOMS: atom_id res chain seq x y z
N MET A 1 30.90 -35.73 -75.69
CA MET A 1 31.33 -35.93 -74.27
C MET A 1 30.41 -35.12 -73.36
N LYS A 2 29.57 -35.83 -72.59
CA LYS A 2 28.54 -35.18 -71.67
C LYS A 2 29.13 -35.10 -70.29
N GLY A 3 29.33 -33.88 -69.79
CA GLY A 3 29.75 -33.62 -68.39
C GLY A 3 28.55 -33.56 -67.48
N LEU A 4 28.50 -34.45 -66.46
CA LEU A 4 27.47 -34.53 -65.41
C LEU A 4 27.88 -33.63 -64.22
N CYS A 5 27.17 -32.56 -64.02
CA CYS A 5 27.34 -31.75 -62.82
C CYS A 5 26.49 -32.35 -61.70
N VAL A 6 27.15 -32.91 -60.69
CA VAL A 6 26.50 -33.35 -59.43
C VAL A 6 26.48 -32.16 -58.47
N GLY A 7 25.31 -31.61 -58.24
CA GLY A 7 25.11 -30.57 -57.23
C GLY A 7 24.94 -31.22 -55.83
N ILE A 8 25.83 -30.87 -54.92
CA ILE A 8 25.73 -31.23 -53.49
C ILE A 8 24.83 -30.21 -52.81
N ILE A 9 23.65 -30.63 -52.41
CA ILE A 9 22.73 -29.83 -51.57
C ILE A 9 23.15 -30.04 -50.10
N THR A 10 23.82 -29.06 -49.53
CA THR A 10 24.12 -28.98 -48.09
C THR A 10 22.91 -28.45 -47.36
N THR A 11 22.19 -29.32 -46.64
CA THR A 11 21.08 -28.96 -45.76
C THR A 11 21.65 -28.39 -44.47
N ALA A 12 21.60 -27.07 -44.33
CA ALA A 12 21.92 -26.38 -43.06
C ALA A 12 20.75 -26.56 -42.06
N VAL A 13 20.96 -27.41 -41.08
CA VAL A 13 20.04 -27.56 -39.95
C VAL A 13 20.29 -26.38 -39.00
N LEU A 14 19.42 -25.38 -39.01
CA LEU A 14 19.37 -24.34 -38.01
C LEU A 14 18.90 -24.92 -36.67
N PHE A 15 19.78 -25.15 -35.72
CA PHE A 15 19.44 -25.34 -34.32
C PHE A 15 19.00 -23.99 -33.75
N ALA A 16 17.71 -23.72 -33.70
CA ALA A 16 17.17 -22.65 -32.89
C ALA A 16 17.37 -23.04 -31.42
N ALA A 17 18.38 -22.50 -30.77
CA ALA A 17 18.51 -22.56 -29.32
C ALA A 17 17.32 -21.82 -28.70
N ILE A 18 16.33 -22.55 -28.23
CA ILE A 18 15.22 -21.99 -27.41
C ILE A 18 15.84 -21.59 -26.08
N CYS A 19 16.24 -20.34 -25.95
CA CYS A 19 16.50 -19.75 -24.62
C CYS A 19 15.18 -19.79 -23.85
N LYS A 20 14.99 -20.79 -23.00
CA LYS A 20 13.96 -20.73 -21.96
C LYS A 20 14.38 -19.63 -20.99
N ALA A 21 13.69 -18.49 -21.03
CA ALA A 21 13.79 -17.52 -19.95
C ALA A 21 13.39 -18.26 -18.66
N SER A 22 14.24 -18.22 -17.65
CA SER A 22 13.89 -18.77 -16.34
C SER A 22 12.74 -17.97 -15.74
N GLU A 23 11.73 -18.65 -15.21
CA GLU A 23 10.64 -17.96 -14.49
C GLU A 23 11.21 -17.29 -13.24
N PRO A 24 10.72 -16.07 -12.91
CA PRO A 24 11.16 -15.39 -11.70
C PRO A 24 10.78 -16.21 -10.45
N PRO A 25 11.67 -16.32 -9.46
CA PRO A 25 11.39 -17.03 -8.23
C PRO A 25 10.33 -16.31 -7.41
N THR A 26 9.56 -17.08 -6.64
CA THR A 26 8.60 -16.57 -5.67
C THR A 26 9.10 -16.83 -4.25
N GLN A 27 9.02 -15.83 -3.38
CA GLN A 27 9.42 -15.95 -1.99
C GLN A 27 8.45 -15.21 -1.07
N VAL A 28 8.16 -15.77 0.11
CA VAL A 28 7.40 -15.05 1.15
C VAL A 28 8.28 -13.96 1.72
N VAL A 29 7.85 -12.72 1.60
CA VAL A 29 8.62 -11.54 2.01
C VAL A 29 8.10 -10.87 3.27
N TYR A 30 6.87 -11.18 3.68
CA TYR A 30 6.27 -10.70 4.93
C TYR A 30 5.18 -11.64 5.43
N ARG A 31 5.06 -11.79 6.76
CA ARG A 31 3.97 -12.50 7.42
C ARG A 31 3.24 -11.56 8.37
N PHE A 32 1.96 -11.37 8.14
CA PHE A 32 1.08 -10.65 9.05
C PHE A 32 0.76 -11.51 10.27
N ASP A 33 0.57 -12.83 10.04
CA ASP A 33 0.28 -13.88 11.02
C ASP A 33 0.52 -15.27 10.40
N ASP A 34 -0.13 -16.30 10.90
CA ASP A 34 -0.01 -17.68 10.44
C ASP A 34 -0.74 -17.97 9.12
N HIS A 35 -1.72 -17.17 8.73
CA HIS A 35 -2.55 -17.37 7.54
C HIS A 35 -2.46 -16.25 6.50
N ARG A 36 -1.94 -15.06 6.85
CA ARG A 36 -1.78 -13.93 5.92
C ARG A 36 -0.32 -13.60 5.66
N TYR A 37 0.03 -13.45 4.41
CA TYR A 37 1.41 -13.16 4.01
C TYR A 37 1.49 -12.44 2.67
N LEU A 38 2.67 -11.86 2.41
CA LEU A 38 3.05 -11.29 1.12
C LEU A 38 4.09 -12.19 0.46
N GLU A 39 3.91 -12.38 -0.85
CA GLU A 39 4.86 -13.05 -1.73
C GLU A 39 5.38 -12.07 -2.77
N LEU A 40 6.67 -12.13 -3.02
CA LEU A 40 7.32 -11.42 -4.11
C LEU A 40 7.71 -12.42 -5.18
N LYS A 41 7.25 -12.19 -6.40
CA LYS A 41 7.65 -12.95 -7.58
C LYS A 41 8.53 -12.05 -8.45
N GLY A 42 9.83 -12.29 -8.41
CA GLY A 42 10.79 -11.42 -9.07
C GLY A 42 12.23 -11.76 -8.76
N TRP A 43 13.14 -10.95 -9.29
CA TRP A 43 14.57 -11.06 -9.13
C TRP A 43 15.11 -9.94 -8.26
N ASP A 44 16.20 -10.18 -7.55
CA ASP A 44 16.92 -9.14 -6.80
C ASP A 44 16.04 -8.32 -5.84
N CYS A 45 15.02 -8.97 -5.24
CA CYS A 45 14.05 -8.35 -4.32
C CYS A 45 13.17 -7.27 -4.95
N GLU A 46 12.93 -7.37 -6.25
CA GLU A 46 12.02 -6.50 -7.00
C GLU A 46 11.13 -7.35 -7.93
N GLY A 47 9.84 -7.03 -8.04
CA GLY A 47 8.92 -7.78 -8.89
C GLY A 47 7.44 -7.52 -8.63
N GLU A 48 6.64 -8.54 -8.87
CA GLU A 48 5.21 -8.57 -8.58
C GLU A 48 5.00 -8.86 -7.08
N LEU A 49 4.13 -8.11 -6.44
CA LEU A 49 3.76 -8.36 -5.04
C LEU A 49 2.37 -8.98 -4.96
N TRP A 50 2.26 -10.10 -4.27
CA TRP A 50 1.04 -10.84 -4.05
C TRP A 50 0.67 -10.89 -2.57
N PHE A 51 -0.61 -10.73 -2.27
CA PHE A 51 -1.18 -10.92 -0.94
C PHE A 51 -1.99 -12.21 -0.90
N THR A 52 -1.79 -13.01 0.15
CA THR A 52 -2.53 -14.24 0.39
C THR A 52 -3.14 -14.24 1.79
N ASP A 53 -4.43 -14.56 1.88
CA ASP A 53 -5.13 -14.93 3.10
C ASP A 53 -5.74 -16.33 2.92
N THR A 54 -5.11 -17.32 3.53
CA THR A 54 -5.53 -18.72 3.37
C THR A 54 -6.83 -19.06 4.09
N GLN A 55 -7.19 -18.30 5.13
CA GLN A 55 -8.46 -18.51 5.84
C GLN A 55 -9.65 -17.97 5.06
N ARG A 56 -9.47 -16.86 4.34
CA ARG A 56 -10.52 -16.25 3.51
C ARG A 56 -10.49 -16.71 2.07
N GLY A 57 -9.46 -17.49 1.68
CA GLY A 57 -9.28 -17.91 0.30
C GLY A 57 -8.97 -16.76 -0.66
N ILE A 58 -8.32 -15.71 -0.16
CA ILE A 58 -7.94 -14.53 -0.94
C ILE A 58 -6.52 -14.72 -1.46
N HIS A 59 -6.33 -14.45 -2.76
CA HIS A 59 -5.04 -14.34 -3.41
C HIS A 59 -5.15 -13.20 -4.43
N SER A 60 -4.51 -12.08 -4.17
CA SER A 60 -4.67 -10.85 -4.95
C SER A 60 -3.32 -10.16 -5.15
N GLU A 61 -3.26 -9.28 -6.14
CA GLU A 61 -2.04 -8.60 -6.56
C GLU A 61 -2.09 -7.11 -6.24
N PRO A 62 -1.51 -6.66 -5.09
CA PRO A 62 -1.42 -5.25 -4.74
C PRO A 62 -0.56 -4.43 -5.72
N VAL A 63 0.53 -5.01 -6.24
CA VAL A 63 1.46 -4.33 -7.15
C VAL A 63 1.93 -5.31 -8.22
N SER A 64 1.64 -5.00 -9.48
CA SER A 64 1.92 -5.89 -10.61
C SER A 64 3.36 -5.88 -11.11
N GLN A 65 4.12 -4.83 -10.84
CA GLN A 65 5.50 -4.70 -11.31
C GLN A 65 6.32 -3.79 -10.41
N PHE A 66 7.64 -4.04 -10.37
CA PHE A 66 8.63 -3.14 -9.75
C PHE A 66 8.42 -2.85 -8.26
N TYR A 67 7.67 -3.70 -7.55
CA TYR A 67 7.63 -3.58 -6.11
C TYR A 67 9.02 -3.90 -5.54
N ARG A 68 9.56 -3.00 -4.74
CA ARG A 68 10.79 -3.21 -3.98
C ARG A 68 10.48 -3.40 -2.51
N ILE A 69 11.26 -4.24 -1.87
CA ILE A 69 11.12 -4.56 -0.46
C ILE A 69 11.25 -3.30 0.41
N TYR A 70 10.25 -3.11 1.26
CA TYR A 70 10.26 -2.06 2.28
C TYR A 70 11.12 -2.51 3.47
N THR A 71 12.22 -1.82 3.73
CA THR A 71 13.24 -2.26 4.70
C THR A 71 13.10 -1.65 6.09
N LYS A 72 12.14 -0.76 6.31
CA LYS A 72 11.90 -0.16 7.62
C LYS A 72 11.01 -1.05 8.47
N LYS A 73 10.89 -0.72 9.77
CA LYS A 73 9.98 -1.42 10.68
C LYS A 73 8.55 -1.39 10.14
N PHE A 74 7.94 -2.56 10.01
CA PHE A 74 6.59 -2.75 9.51
C PHE A 74 5.84 -3.73 10.41
N ILE A 75 4.76 -3.27 11.07
CA ILE A 75 3.93 -4.08 11.98
C ILE A 75 2.47 -3.89 11.58
N HIS A 76 1.76 -4.99 11.38
CA HIS A 76 0.44 -4.94 10.79
C HIS A 76 -0.53 -5.98 11.36
N PRO A 77 -1.08 -5.78 12.58
CA PRO A 77 -2.09 -6.68 13.16
C PRO A 77 -3.50 -6.54 12.56
N SER A 78 -3.85 -5.43 11.94
CA SER A 78 -5.20 -5.23 11.38
C SER A 78 -5.50 -6.22 10.27
N GLU A 79 -6.76 -6.63 10.14
CA GLU A 79 -7.20 -7.61 9.16
C GLU A 79 -7.99 -6.98 8.01
N ARG A 80 -8.99 -6.17 8.32
CA ARG A 80 -9.87 -5.57 7.31
C ARG A 80 -9.16 -4.50 6.50
N TYR A 81 -8.50 -3.58 7.19
CA TYR A 81 -7.68 -2.54 6.58
C TYR A 81 -6.25 -3.02 6.46
N ILE A 82 -5.79 -3.21 5.26
CA ILE A 82 -4.41 -3.61 4.95
C ILE A 82 -3.75 -2.46 4.21
N ALA A 83 -2.57 -2.04 4.68
CA ALA A 83 -1.78 -1.03 4.00
C ALA A 83 -0.34 -1.53 3.86
N ILE A 84 0.12 -1.66 2.63
CA ILE A 84 1.44 -2.17 2.27
C ILE A 84 2.29 -0.99 1.82
N PRO A 85 3.34 -0.61 2.55
CA PRO A 85 4.19 0.52 2.19
C PRO A 85 4.96 0.24 0.90
N THR A 86 5.15 1.27 0.08
CA THR A 86 5.97 1.22 -1.12
C THR A 86 7.34 1.87 -0.86
N TRP A 87 8.37 1.41 -1.58
CA TRP A 87 9.73 1.90 -1.40
C TRP A 87 9.99 3.24 -2.06
N ASP A 88 9.47 3.43 -3.25
CA ASP A 88 9.77 4.55 -4.16
C ASP A 88 8.70 5.62 -4.19
N SER A 89 7.56 5.30 -3.64
CA SER A 89 6.43 6.21 -3.54
C SER A 89 6.12 6.48 -2.07
N PRO A 90 5.78 7.70 -1.74
CA PRO A 90 5.38 8.09 -0.38
C PRO A 90 4.01 7.58 0.01
N GLY A 91 3.55 6.51 -0.60
CA GLY A 91 2.25 5.96 -0.36
C GLY A 91 2.30 4.54 0.19
N ALA A 92 1.14 3.94 0.22
CA ALA A 92 0.93 2.52 0.46
C ALA A 92 -0.14 2.02 -0.51
N MET A 93 -0.10 0.76 -0.85
CA MET A 93 -1.24 0.09 -1.45
C MET A 93 -2.19 -0.33 -0.32
N VAL A 94 -3.42 0.13 -0.39
CA VAL A 94 -4.43 -0.02 0.66
C VAL A 94 -5.57 -0.89 0.18
N SER A 95 -5.92 -1.89 0.99
CA SER A 95 -7.17 -2.63 0.90
C SER A 95 -8.04 -2.31 2.12
N LYS A 96 -9.35 -2.22 1.92
CA LYS A 96 -10.36 -1.99 2.97
C LYS A 96 -11.34 -3.15 3.13
N ASP A 97 -11.06 -4.25 2.43
CA ASP A 97 -11.90 -5.42 2.28
C ASP A 97 -11.10 -6.73 2.41
N TYR A 98 -10.20 -6.76 3.41
CA TYR A 98 -9.38 -7.94 3.74
C TYR A 98 -8.39 -8.35 2.64
N GLY A 99 -8.01 -7.46 1.75
CA GLY A 99 -7.07 -7.74 0.68
C GLY A 99 -7.70 -8.16 -0.65
N GLN A 100 -9.01 -7.96 -0.85
CA GLN A 100 -9.67 -8.30 -2.11
C GLN A 100 -9.43 -7.26 -3.19
N THR A 101 -9.50 -5.97 -2.84
CA THR A 101 -9.26 -4.86 -3.77
C THR A 101 -8.22 -3.89 -3.21
N TRP A 102 -7.47 -3.23 -4.10
CA TRP A 102 -6.34 -2.40 -3.73
C TRP A 102 -6.41 -1.01 -4.36
N TYR A 103 -6.04 0.00 -3.59
CA TYR A 103 -6.04 1.39 -4.00
C TYR A 103 -4.75 2.06 -3.53
N PRO A 104 -4.15 2.95 -4.33
CA PRO A 104 -3.02 3.73 -3.87
C PRO A 104 -3.46 4.75 -2.81
N SER A 105 -2.63 4.93 -1.80
CA SER A 105 -2.78 5.99 -0.82
C SER A 105 -1.91 7.20 -1.18
N ALA A 106 -2.22 8.35 -0.59
CA ALA A 106 -1.47 9.59 -0.76
C ALA A 106 -1.18 10.24 0.59
N PHE A 107 -0.21 11.14 0.61
CA PHE A 107 0.05 12.03 1.74
C PHE A 107 -0.62 13.37 1.49
N ALA A 108 -1.34 13.85 2.50
CA ALA A 108 -2.01 15.14 2.51
C ALA A 108 -1.93 15.77 3.91
N PRO A 109 -2.04 17.08 4.03
CA PRO A 109 -1.72 18.06 3.02
C PRO A 109 -0.20 18.20 2.84
N ARG A 110 0.15 18.92 1.81
CA ARG A 110 1.52 19.06 1.32
C ARG A 110 2.34 20.12 2.02
N GLU A 111 1.68 20.94 2.85
CA GLU A 111 2.30 22.14 3.37
C GLU A 111 3.16 21.86 4.59
N ASN A 112 4.23 22.63 4.69
CA ASN A 112 5.11 22.71 5.85
C ASN A 112 5.91 21.45 6.19
N GLU A 113 6.18 20.57 5.22
CA GLU A 113 7.35 19.73 5.36
C GLU A 113 8.61 20.58 5.29
N PRO A 114 9.64 20.32 6.09
CA PRO A 114 10.86 21.14 6.10
C PRO A 114 11.52 21.29 4.73
N ASN A 115 11.23 20.36 3.82
CA ASN A 115 11.80 20.33 2.47
C ASN A 115 10.78 20.65 1.37
N GLY A 116 9.55 21.00 1.71
CA GLY A 116 8.49 21.26 0.72
C GLY A 116 7.99 20.02 -0.03
N ASP A 117 8.34 18.83 0.42
CA ASP A 117 7.95 17.58 -0.22
C ASP A 117 6.55 17.13 0.24
N SER A 118 5.74 16.80 -0.72
CA SER A 118 4.43 16.15 -0.48
C SER A 118 4.57 14.71 0.07
N SER A 119 5.80 14.27 0.27
CA SER A 119 6.14 12.89 0.57
C SER A 119 7.33 12.84 1.51
N PRO A 120 7.25 12.14 2.65
CA PRO A 120 8.41 12.01 3.50
C PRO A 120 9.51 11.23 2.77
N PRO A 121 10.76 11.74 2.71
CA PRO A 121 11.87 11.00 2.15
C PRO A 121 12.03 9.63 2.83
N TYR A 122 12.34 8.60 2.05
CA TYR A 122 12.42 7.23 2.56
C TYR A 122 13.43 7.06 3.73
N ASP A 123 14.53 7.78 3.70
CA ASP A 123 15.54 7.78 4.76
C ASP A 123 15.07 8.47 6.06
N HIS A 124 14.00 9.28 6.00
CA HIS A 124 13.36 9.85 7.17
C HIS A 124 12.35 8.91 7.81
N ILE A 125 11.89 7.86 7.12
CA ILE A 125 10.92 6.93 7.65
C ILE A 125 11.56 6.04 8.70
N ILE A 126 10.90 5.93 9.86
CA ILE A 126 11.28 5.08 10.98
C ILE A 126 10.47 3.79 10.98
N SER A 127 9.15 3.91 10.86
CA SER A 127 8.24 2.77 10.90
C SER A 127 6.93 3.03 10.19
N PHE A 128 6.31 1.96 9.73
CA PHE A 128 4.93 1.95 9.29
C PHE A 128 4.16 0.91 10.12
N ILE A 129 3.12 1.34 10.83
CA ILE A 129 2.34 0.49 11.72
C ILE A 129 0.86 0.62 11.36
N VAL A 130 0.19 -0.51 11.22
CA VAL A 130 -1.24 -0.57 10.93
C VAL A 130 -1.93 -1.30 12.06
N VAL A 131 -2.70 -0.59 12.85
CA VAL A 131 -3.38 -1.10 14.03
C VAL A 131 -4.76 -0.47 14.20
N ASN A 132 -5.74 -1.24 14.63
CA ASN A 132 -7.13 -0.80 14.79
C ASN A 132 -7.72 -0.20 13.48
N ASP A 133 -7.44 -0.84 12.35
CA ASP A 133 -7.83 -0.41 11.01
C ASP A 133 -7.39 1.03 10.65
N GLN A 134 -6.26 1.44 11.16
CA GLN A 134 -5.65 2.74 10.89
C GLN A 134 -4.15 2.59 10.66
N GLY A 135 -3.63 3.28 9.64
CA GLY A 135 -2.20 3.29 9.32
C GLY A 135 -1.49 4.48 9.97
N PHE A 136 -0.26 4.26 10.39
CA PHE A 136 0.62 5.23 11.07
C PHE A 136 2.02 5.16 10.44
N LEU A 137 2.41 6.21 9.73
CA LEU A 137 3.78 6.36 9.24
C LEU A 137 4.54 7.32 10.16
N GLN A 138 5.49 6.79 10.90
CA GLN A 138 6.39 7.58 11.74
C GLN A 138 7.64 7.96 10.96
N THR A 139 7.90 9.23 10.88
CA THR A 139 9.18 9.77 10.38
C THR A 139 10.03 10.33 11.53
N LYS A 140 11.22 10.77 11.23
CA LYS A 140 12.11 11.48 12.19
C LYS A 140 11.46 12.78 12.73
N HIS A 141 10.53 13.35 11.98
CA HIS A 141 9.98 14.68 12.29
C HIS A 141 8.49 14.67 12.59
N ARG A 142 7.72 13.74 12.00
CA ARG A 142 6.26 13.79 12.03
C ARG A 142 5.64 12.39 12.11
N LEU A 143 4.40 12.36 12.56
CA LEU A 143 3.53 11.19 12.49
C LEU A 143 2.41 11.48 11.51
N TYR A 144 2.37 10.70 10.42
CA TYR A 144 1.26 10.68 9.46
C TYR A 144 0.29 9.57 9.83
N MET A 145 -0.98 9.84 9.73
CA MET A 145 -2.05 8.92 10.13
C MET A 145 -3.12 8.87 9.05
N SER A 146 -3.61 7.69 8.74
CA SER A 146 -4.82 7.54 7.94
C SER A 146 -6.06 7.86 8.76
N SER A 147 -7.19 8.13 8.11
CA SER A 147 -8.47 8.15 8.77
C SER A 147 -8.88 6.75 9.23
N LYS A 148 -9.77 6.69 10.22
CA LYS A 148 -10.41 5.45 10.67
C LYS A 148 -11.54 5.05 9.73
N PRO A 149 -11.95 3.76 9.74
CA PRO A 149 -13.16 3.33 9.07
C PRO A 149 -14.38 4.11 9.59
N PHE A 150 -15.25 4.47 8.66
CA PHE A 150 -16.55 5.03 8.98
C PHE A 150 -17.57 3.89 9.10
N ASP A 151 -17.70 3.33 10.29
CA ASP A 151 -18.73 2.34 10.60
C ASP A 151 -20.00 2.98 11.23
N ASP A 152 -20.24 4.25 10.96
CA ASP A 152 -21.41 4.97 11.47
C ASP A 152 -22.66 4.52 10.69
N PRO A 153 -23.71 4.05 11.37
CA PRO A 153 -24.95 3.60 10.73
C PRO A 153 -25.64 4.69 9.89
N ARG A 154 -25.41 5.96 10.19
CA ARG A 154 -25.94 7.08 9.38
C ARG A 154 -25.35 7.13 7.97
N LEU A 155 -24.20 6.52 7.78
CA LEU A 155 -23.46 6.44 6.52
C LEU A 155 -23.70 5.13 5.77
N ALA A 156 -24.42 4.19 6.39
CA ALA A 156 -24.85 2.97 5.71
C ALA A 156 -25.80 3.27 4.54
N ALA A 157 -25.93 2.35 3.61
CA ALA A 157 -26.85 2.52 2.47
C ALA A 157 -28.27 2.82 2.97
N GLY A 158 -28.86 3.92 2.48
CA GLY A 158 -30.16 4.42 2.93
C GLY A 158 -30.18 5.19 4.25
N GLY A 159 -29.02 5.38 4.88
CA GLY A 159 -28.89 6.20 6.10
C GLY A 159 -29.05 7.70 5.83
N PRO A 160 -29.27 8.52 6.87
CA PRO A 160 -29.53 9.96 6.73
C PRO A 160 -28.30 10.79 6.35
N GLY A 161 -27.08 10.21 6.42
CA GLY A 161 -25.84 10.96 6.33
C GLY A 161 -25.45 11.66 7.64
N ILE A 162 -24.35 12.40 7.61
CA ILE A 162 -23.85 13.20 8.74
C ILE A 162 -23.68 14.65 8.30
N GLU A 163 -24.45 15.55 8.92
CA GLU A 163 -24.23 16.98 8.75
C GLU A 163 -23.03 17.46 9.57
N TYR A 164 -22.27 18.39 9.03
CA TYR A 164 -21.13 18.97 9.70
C TYR A 164 -21.00 20.46 9.39
N THR A 165 -20.36 21.17 10.34
CA THR A 165 -20.00 22.58 10.16
C THR A 165 -18.52 22.72 10.49
N VAL A 166 -17.76 23.36 9.62
CA VAL A 166 -16.32 23.61 9.80
C VAL A 166 -16.00 25.08 9.52
N ASP A 167 -14.87 25.53 10.04
CA ASP A 167 -14.36 26.88 9.75
C ASP A 167 -13.84 26.92 8.32
N GLY A 168 -14.43 27.77 7.49
CA GLY A 168 -14.15 27.86 6.06
C GLY A 168 -13.01 28.82 5.69
N GLY A 169 -12.21 29.28 6.66
CA GLY A 169 -11.26 30.35 6.46
C GLY A 169 -11.92 31.73 6.46
N MET A 170 -11.15 32.80 6.60
CA MET A 170 -11.64 34.21 6.68
C MET A 170 -12.81 34.44 7.66
N GLY A 171 -12.93 33.60 8.71
CA GLY A 171 -13.97 33.75 9.74
C GLY A 171 -15.36 33.24 9.34
N GLY A 172 -15.52 32.64 8.19
CA GLY A 172 -16.77 32.02 7.75
C GLY A 172 -16.93 30.58 8.23
N LYS A 173 -18.19 30.14 8.37
CA LYS A 173 -18.51 28.72 8.61
C LYS A 173 -19.05 28.12 7.31
N VAL A 174 -18.65 26.89 7.02
CA VAL A 174 -19.15 26.11 5.90
C VAL A 174 -19.89 24.89 6.45
N ASN A 175 -21.13 24.74 6.02
CA ASN A 175 -21.93 23.57 6.31
C ASN A 175 -21.83 22.58 5.17
N GLY A 176 -21.69 21.32 5.48
CA GLY A 176 -21.68 20.23 4.51
C GLY A 176 -22.40 19.02 5.06
N LYS A 177 -22.51 18.00 4.23
CA LYS A 177 -23.11 16.71 4.58
C LYS A 177 -22.30 15.58 3.97
N LEU A 178 -21.95 14.60 4.79
CA LEU A 178 -21.51 13.30 4.31
C LEU A 178 -22.76 12.50 3.95
N GLU A 179 -22.97 12.25 2.67
CA GLU A 179 -24.09 11.44 2.22
C GLU A 179 -23.89 9.97 2.53
N SER A 180 -24.98 9.26 2.77
CA SER A 180 -24.95 7.80 2.88
C SER A 180 -24.35 7.19 1.60
N SER A 181 -23.56 6.14 1.75
CA SER A 181 -22.80 5.48 0.67
C SER A 181 -21.59 6.26 0.14
N ASN A 182 -21.43 7.55 0.45
CA ASN A 182 -20.30 8.36 -0.01
C ASN A 182 -19.19 8.53 1.04
N ALA A 183 -19.46 8.21 2.28
CA ALA A 183 -18.53 8.44 3.38
C ALA A 183 -17.36 7.47 3.44
N GLY A 184 -17.42 6.40 2.68
CA GLY A 184 -16.42 5.35 2.72
C GLY A 184 -15.28 5.39 1.69
N PRO A 185 -15.40 6.00 0.51
CA PRO A 185 -14.42 5.75 -0.52
C PRO A 185 -13.03 6.28 -0.21
N SER A 186 -12.91 7.37 0.51
CA SER A 186 -11.59 7.99 0.82
C SER A 186 -11.02 7.61 2.19
N TRP A 187 -11.78 6.97 3.09
CA TRP A 187 -11.20 6.60 4.37
C TRP A 187 -10.00 5.65 4.20
N GLY A 188 -8.96 5.89 5.00
CA GLY A 188 -7.75 5.08 4.96
C GLY A 188 -6.81 5.33 3.78
N LEU A 189 -7.20 6.15 2.78
CA LEU A 189 -6.38 6.39 1.59
C LEU A 189 -5.47 7.61 1.71
N ASP A 190 -5.83 8.58 2.56
CA ASP A 190 -5.01 9.77 2.78
C ASP A 190 -4.32 9.69 4.14
N TYR A 191 -3.04 10.02 4.16
CA TYR A 191 -2.21 10.10 5.36
C TYR A 191 -1.90 11.55 5.67
N ILE A 192 -2.30 12.02 6.85
CA ILE A 192 -2.20 13.42 7.26
C ILE A 192 -1.51 13.55 8.62
N THR A 193 -0.80 14.64 8.83
CA THR A 193 -0.30 15.01 10.17
C THR A 193 -1.34 15.82 10.93
N LYS A 194 -1.27 15.83 12.27
CA LYS A 194 -2.13 16.71 13.07
C LYS A 194 -1.92 18.19 12.75
N GLN A 195 -0.70 18.59 12.40
CA GLN A 195 -0.41 19.95 12.00
C GLN A 195 -1.09 20.25 10.66
N GLY A 196 -0.90 19.40 9.66
CA GLY A 196 -1.56 19.52 8.37
C GLY A 196 -3.09 19.61 8.51
N LEU A 197 -3.69 18.78 9.36
CA LEU A 197 -5.15 18.84 9.59
C LEU A 197 -5.63 20.19 10.17
N LYS A 198 -4.81 20.91 10.93
CA LYS A 198 -5.15 22.26 11.41
C LYS A 198 -5.12 23.31 10.32
N GLU A 199 -4.24 23.12 9.36
CA GLU A 199 -3.97 24.07 8.28
C GLU A 199 -4.84 23.83 7.04
N ASP A 200 -5.36 22.61 6.92
CA ASP A 200 -6.09 22.18 5.72
C ASP A 200 -7.57 22.47 5.75
N THR A 201 -8.10 22.35 4.57
CA THR A 201 -9.47 22.61 4.22
C THR A 201 -10.44 21.58 4.79
N ILE A 202 -11.67 21.94 4.78
CA ILE A 202 -12.91 21.30 5.21
C ILE A 202 -12.99 19.81 4.87
N GLN A 203 -12.41 19.41 3.74
CA GLN A 203 -12.55 18.08 3.14
C GLN A 203 -12.05 16.96 4.04
N PHE A 204 -10.99 17.19 4.83
CA PHE A 204 -10.37 16.14 5.65
C PHE A 204 -10.87 16.14 7.10
N LYS A 205 -11.37 17.26 7.62
CA LYS A 205 -11.72 17.39 9.04
C LYS A 205 -12.78 16.39 9.52
N THR A 206 -13.69 15.98 8.65
CA THR A 206 -14.74 15.02 8.99
C THR A 206 -14.22 13.60 9.14
N ASN A 207 -13.23 13.21 8.32
CA ASN A 207 -12.67 11.85 8.30
C ASN A 207 -11.62 11.63 9.39
N TYR A 208 -11.11 12.70 10.01
CA TYR A 208 -9.98 12.65 10.94
C TYR A 208 -10.33 13.03 12.36
N GLN A 209 -11.57 12.83 12.77
CA GLN A 209 -11.98 13.08 14.15
C GLN A 209 -11.30 12.09 15.11
N GLY A 210 -10.86 12.60 16.25
CA GLY A 210 -10.31 11.77 17.32
C GLY A 210 -9.00 11.06 16.96
N LEU A 211 -8.15 11.67 16.14
CA LEU A 211 -6.81 11.15 15.87
C LEU A 211 -5.99 11.04 17.16
N PRO A 212 -5.32 9.91 17.40
CA PRO A 212 -4.45 9.73 18.56
C PRO A 212 -3.21 10.64 18.47
N ASP A 213 -2.60 10.97 19.62
CA ASP A 213 -1.35 11.74 19.68
C ASP A 213 -0.12 10.91 19.36
N LYS A 214 -0.23 9.59 19.48
CA LYS A 214 0.85 8.63 19.27
C LYS A 214 0.29 7.33 18.69
N ILE A 215 1.15 6.55 18.11
CA ILE A 215 0.81 5.22 17.62
C ILE A 215 0.26 4.39 18.79
N PRO A 216 -0.93 3.75 18.65
CA PRO A 216 -1.44 2.84 19.66
C PRO A 216 -0.49 1.67 19.91
N GLU A 217 -0.48 1.18 21.15
CA GLU A 217 0.33 0.02 21.50
C GLU A 217 -0.17 -1.24 20.77
N VAL A 218 0.74 -1.94 20.13
CA VAL A 218 0.46 -3.23 19.49
C VAL A 218 0.79 -4.35 20.48
N LYS A 219 -0.24 -5.11 20.88
CA LYS A 219 -0.10 -6.24 21.82
C LYS A 219 -0.33 -7.56 21.11
N GLY A 220 0.43 -8.59 21.49
CA GLY A 220 0.21 -9.96 21.01
C GLY A 220 0.45 -10.18 19.52
N TYR A 221 1.13 -9.29 18.85
CA TYR A 221 1.47 -9.46 17.45
C TYR A 221 2.51 -10.56 17.25
N THR A 222 2.20 -11.52 16.39
CA THR A 222 3.03 -12.70 16.10
C THR A 222 3.64 -12.70 14.71
N GLY A 223 3.26 -11.73 13.87
CA GLY A 223 3.82 -11.56 12.53
C GLY A 223 5.26 -11.03 12.53
N TRP A 224 5.78 -10.78 11.36
CA TRP A 224 7.11 -10.20 11.20
C TRP A 224 7.09 -8.70 11.46
N ASP A 225 8.19 -8.17 11.95
CA ASP A 225 8.36 -6.74 12.24
C ASP A 225 9.04 -5.96 11.11
N HIS A 226 9.44 -6.66 10.04
CA HIS A 226 10.00 -6.10 8.80
C HIS A 226 9.87 -7.10 7.65
N MET A 227 9.94 -6.63 6.42
CA MET A 227 10.01 -7.50 5.26
C MET A 227 11.38 -8.15 5.13
N ARG A 228 11.43 -9.35 4.56
CA ARG A 228 12.64 -10.16 4.38
C ARG A 228 12.71 -10.63 2.94
N CYS A 229 13.90 -10.60 2.37
CA CYS A 229 14.10 -11.05 1.00
C CYS A 229 15.51 -11.62 0.83
N GLY A 230 15.63 -12.75 0.13
CA GLY A 230 16.90 -13.34 -0.29
C GLY A 230 17.30 -12.88 -1.67
N MET A 231 18.40 -12.14 -1.80
CA MET A 231 18.88 -11.63 -3.10
C MET A 231 19.35 -12.73 -4.06
N ASP A 232 19.66 -13.93 -3.55
CA ASP A 232 20.21 -15.05 -4.33
C ASP A 232 19.16 -16.14 -4.64
N VAL A 233 17.90 -15.90 -4.29
CA VAL A 233 16.81 -16.85 -4.57
C VAL A 233 16.60 -16.97 -6.08
N GLY A 234 16.74 -18.20 -6.60
CA GLY A 234 16.58 -18.53 -8.02
C GLY A 234 17.82 -18.31 -8.91
N LYS A 235 18.99 -17.96 -8.31
CA LYS A 235 20.27 -17.88 -9.04
C LYS A 235 20.99 -19.19 -9.04
#